data_1a92ac47c2869b5b6280549bdacf7dc9
#
_entry.id   1a92ac47c2869b5b6280549bdacf7dc9
#
_cell.length_a   1.000
_cell.length_b   1.000
_cell.length_c   1.000
_cell.angle_alpha   90.00
_cell.angle_beta   90.00
_cell.angle_gamma   90.00
#
_symmetry.space_group_name_H-M   'P 1'
#
loop_
_entity.id
_entity.type
_entity.pdbx_description
1 polymer ?
#
loop_
_entity_poly.entity_id
_entity_poly.type
_entity_poly.pdbx_seq_one_letter_code
_entity_poly.pdbx_strand_id
1 'polypeptide(L)'
;MTDTIVEHADRTLKVGTPLVEMEGVGKAYGAIRALEGVNLTVNAGEVTGVLGDNGAGKSTLIKIISGLHPHTEGTLKVDGQEVHFTSPRQSLDHGIATVYQDLAVVGLMEVWRNFFLGSEIRMGKYPLAPLDIKAMKKIADAELRKMGIVVKDINQPIGTLSGGQRQCVAIARAVYFGARVLILDEPTAALGVKQSGVVLKYTAAARDAGLGVVFITHNPHHAYLVGDHFIILKLGRRVLDKKRSEVTLEELTAEMAGGQELAELSHELKR
;
A
#
# COMPACT_ATOMS: atom_id res chain seq x y z
N MET A 1 -6.10 26.00 6.22
CA MET A 1 -5.53 24.70 5.78
C MET A 1 -6.61 23.68 5.40
N THR A 2 -7.84 24.08 5.22
CA THR A 2 -8.97 23.22 4.81
C THR A 2 -9.23 23.25 3.30
N ASP A 3 -8.62 24.18 2.56
CA ASP A 3 -8.81 24.29 1.11
C ASP A 3 -7.84 23.41 0.30
N THR A 4 -6.79 22.87 0.94
CA THR A 4 -5.74 22.10 0.25
C THR A 4 -6.09 20.60 0.07
N ILE A 5 -7.07 20.09 0.83
CA ILE A 5 -7.41 18.65 0.81
C ILE A 5 -8.38 18.31 -0.33
N VAL A 6 -9.15 19.28 -0.82
CA VAL A 6 -10.17 19.06 -1.87
C VAL A 6 -9.59 19.25 -3.28
N GLU A 7 -8.50 19.99 -3.43
CA GLU A 7 -7.92 20.28 -4.77
C GLU A 7 -7.14 19.12 -5.40
N HIS A 8 -6.77 18.10 -4.63
CA HIS A 8 -6.03 16.94 -5.18
C HIS A 8 -6.93 15.86 -5.80
N ALA A 9 -8.23 15.88 -5.53
CA ALA A 9 -9.18 14.85 -5.99
C ALA A 9 -9.67 15.04 -7.44
N ASP A 10 -9.38 16.16 -8.10
CA ASP A 10 -9.98 16.52 -9.40
C ASP A 10 -9.04 16.37 -10.61
N ARG A 11 -7.89 15.72 -10.45
CA ARG A 11 -7.10 15.30 -11.61
C ARG A 11 -7.42 13.85 -11.93
N THR A 12 -8.35 13.63 -12.85
CA THR A 12 -8.49 12.34 -13.55
C THR A 12 -7.15 12.01 -14.22
N LEU A 13 -6.31 11.27 -13.49
CA LEU A 13 -5.02 10.83 -14.01
C LEU A 13 -5.28 9.84 -15.15
N LYS A 14 -4.60 10.03 -16.26
CA LYS A 14 -4.67 9.07 -17.36
C LYS A 14 -4.05 7.76 -16.89
N VAL A 15 -4.80 6.67 -17.02
CA VAL A 15 -4.29 5.31 -16.72
C VAL A 15 -2.94 5.09 -17.42
N GLY A 16 -1.98 4.54 -16.69
CA GLY A 16 -0.62 4.30 -17.18
C GLY A 16 0.33 5.50 -17.01
N THR A 17 -0.09 6.63 -16.41
CA THR A 17 0.82 7.72 -16.09
C THR A 17 1.71 7.31 -14.90
N PRO A 18 3.05 7.42 -15.01
CA PRO A 18 3.94 7.15 -13.88
C PRO A 18 3.69 8.13 -12.72
N LEU A 19 3.48 7.59 -11.53
CA LEU A 19 3.28 8.36 -10.29
C LEU A 19 4.50 8.31 -9.39
N VAL A 20 5.13 7.13 -9.29
CA VAL A 20 6.37 6.91 -8.54
C VAL A 20 7.33 6.13 -9.42
N GLU A 21 8.55 6.60 -9.51
CA GLU A 21 9.63 5.93 -10.25
C GLU A 21 10.86 5.82 -9.36
N MET A 22 11.43 4.63 -9.30
CA MET A 22 12.69 4.34 -8.63
C MET A 22 13.69 3.88 -9.69
N GLU A 23 14.82 4.56 -9.77
CA GLU A 23 15.90 4.25 -10.73
C GLU A 23 17.19 3.93 -9.96
N GLY A 24 17.61 2.67 -10.03
CA GLY A 24 18.83 2.20 -9.38
C GLY A 24 18.87 2.40 -7.87
N VAL A 25 17.71 2.38 -7.22
CA VAL A 25 17.62 2.71 -5.79
C VAL A 25 18.25 1.63 -4.93
N GLY A 26 19.15 2.07 -4.06
CA GLY A 26 19.83 1.25 -3.06
C GLY A 26 19.63 1.77 -1.65
N LYS A 27 19.75 0.84 -0.67
CA LYS A 27 19.72 1.17 0.76
C LYS A 27 20.72 0.33 1.53
N ALA A 28 21.63 1.00 2.21
CA ALA A 28 22.56 0.39 3.14
C ALA A 28 22.25 0.81 4.59
N TYR A 29 22.37 -0.13 5.51
CA TYR A 29 22.34 0.06 6.96
C TYR A 29 23.71 -0.37 7.50
N GLY A 30 24.62 0.57 7.66
CA GLY A 30 26.04 0.25 7.93
C GLY A 30 26.63 -0.63 6.84
N ALA A 31 27.12 -1.81 7.17
CA ALA A 31 27.70 -2.76 6.22
C ALA A 31 26.67 -3.62 5.48
N ILE A 32 25.40 -3.58 5.88
CA ILE A 32 24.33 -4.42 5.30
C ILE A 32 23.65 -3.67 4.15
N ARG A 33 23.74 -4.20 2.93
CA ARG A 33 22.96 -3.71 1.78
C ARG A 33 21.58 -4.39 1.78
N ALA A 34 20.55 -3.63 2.13
CA ALA A 34 19.17 -4.13 2.19
C ALA A 34 18.45 -4.01 0.85
N LEU A 35 18.84 -3.05 0.00
CA LEU A 35 18.43 -2.94 -1.41
C LEU A 35 19.64 -2.55 -2.26
N GLU A 36 19.67 -3.05 -3.50
CA GLU A 36 20.74 -2.79 -4.45
C GLU A 36 20.19 -2.64 -5.86
N GLY A 37 20.29 -1.42 -6.40
CA GLY A 37 19.97 -1.12 -7.80
C GLY A 37 18.53 -1.41 -8.21
N VAL A 38 17.56 -1.23 -7.30
CA VAL A 38 16.15 -1.56 -7.56
C VAL A 38 15.50 -0.49 -8.42
N ASN A 39 14.88 -0.93 -9.52
CA ASN A 39 14.01 -0.11 -10.35
C ASN A 39 12.56 -0.54 -10.14
N LEU A 40 11.66 0.43 -10.01
CA LEU A 40 10.22 0.23 -9.83
C LEU A 40 9.49 1.39 -10.46
N THR A 41 8.41 1.12 -11.18
CA THR A 41 7.48 2.16 -11.63
C THR A 41 6.08 1.82 -11.13
N VAL A 42 5.41 2.80 -10.52
CA VAL A 42 4.01 2.70 -10.09
C VAL A 42 3.19 3.62 -10.96
N ASN A 43 2.26 3.06 -11.72
CA ASN A 43 1.43 3.81 -12.66
C ASN A 43 0.03 4.06 -12.10
N ALA A 44 -0.60 5.17 -12.51
CA ALA A 44 -2.00 5.45 -12.24
C ALA A 44 -2.90 4.34 -12.84
N GLY A 45 -3.88 3.87 -12.07
CA GLY A 45 -4.81 2.83 -12.51
C GLY A 45 -4.17 1.45 -12.71
N GLU A 46 -3.09 1.16 -12.00
CA GLU A 46 -2.36 -0.12 -12.06
C GLU A 46 -2.06 -0.66 -10.66
N VAL A 47 -2.14 -1.97 -10.48
CA VAL A 47 -1.65 -2.67 -9.30
C VAL A 47 -0.30 -3.27 -9.61
N THR A 48 0.75 -2.74 -9.00
CA THR A 48 2.10 -3.30 -9.03
C THR A 48 2.28 -4.26 -7.85
N GLY A 49 2.31 -5.56 -8.12
CA GLY A 49 2.61 -6.60 -7.14
C GLY A 49 4.10 -6.65 -6.84
N VAL A 50 4.50 -6.39 -5.61
CA VAL A 50 5.88 -6.55 -5.13
C VAL A 50 5.97 -7.81 -4.30
N LEU A 51 6.59 -8.83 -4.85
CA LEU A 51 6.67 -10.17 -4.31
C LEU A 51 8.08 -10.48 -3.78
N GLY A 52 8.18 -11.47 -2.93
CA GLY A 52 9.46 -11.98 -2.41
C GLY A 52 9.30 -12.55 -1.01
N ASP A 53 10.25 -13.36 -0.59
CA ASP A 53 10.28 -13.98 0.74
C ASP A 53 10.61 -12.98 1.87
N ASN A 54 10.58 -13.47 3.09
CA ASN A 54 11.04 -12.69 4.23
C ASN A 54 12.53 -12.37 4.08
N GLY A 55 12.89 -11.10 4.31
CA GLY A 55 14.27 -10.63 4.08
C GLY A 55 14.60 -10.24 2.63
N ALA A 56 13.67 -10.39 1.68
CA ALA A 56 13.90 -10.02 0.27
C ALA A 56 14.12 -8.52 0.01
N GLY A 57 13.84 -7.65 0.99
CA GLY A 57 13.99 -6.20 0.85
C GLY A 57 12.66 -5.44 0.74
N LYS A 58 11.50 -6.12 0.71
CA LYS A 58 10.17 -5.51 0.55
C LYS A 58 9.88 -4.39 1.56
N SER A 59 10.11 -4.66 2.85
CA SER A 59 9.89 -3.65 3.91
C SER A 59 10.84 -2.46 3.79
N THR A 60 12.05 -2.65 3.27
CA THR A 60 12.99 -1.54 3.00
C THR A 60 12.50 -0.69 1.85
N LEU A 61 11.98 -1.31 0.79
CA LEU A 61 11.36 -0.62 -0.35
C LEU A 61 10.20 0.27 0.12
N ILE A 62 9.28 -0.29 0.93
CA ILE A 62 8.17 0.49 1.53
C ILE A 62 8.68 1.67 2.32
N LYS A 63 9.66 1.45 3.19
CA LYS A 63 10.22 2.50 4.07
C LYS A 63 10.82 3.66 3.29
N ILE A 64 11.37 3.39 2.10
CA ILE A 64 11.89 4.43 1.20
C ILE A 64 10.73 5.22 0.58
N ILE A 65 9.77 4.54 -0.06
CA ILE A 65 8.66 5.21 -0.75
C ILE A 65 7.76 5.96 0.26
N SER A 66 7.54 5.38 1.44
CA SER A 66 6.77 6.02 2.52
C SER A 66 7.52 7.13 3.26
N GLY A 67 8.78 7.40 2.92
CA GLY A 67 9.58 8.44 3.55
C GLY A 67 10.05 8.14 4.98
N LEU A 68 9.93 6.88 5.44
CA LEU A 68 10.40 6.47 6.77
C LEU A 68 11.93 6.38 6.82
N HIS A 69 12.56 6.02 5.71
CA HIS A 69 14.01 5.99 5.56
C HIS A 69 14.42 6.57 4.20
N PRO A 70 15.42 7.44 4.13
CA PRO A 70 15.96 7.89 2.86
C PRO A 70 16.72 6.75 2.16
N HIS A 71 16.68 6.73 0.83
CA HIS A 71 17.57 5.89 0.03
C HIS A 71 19.01 6.37 0.13
N THR A 72 19.99 5.50 -0.13
CA THR A 72 21.43 5.83 -0.09
C THR A 72 22.03 5.96 -1.47
N GLU A 73 21.43 5.34 -2.47
CA GLU A 73 21.88 5.32 -3.87
C GLU A 73 20.66 5.40 -4.80
N GLY A 74 20.85 5.84 -6.02
CA GLY A 74 19.80 5.95 -7.04
C GLY A 74 18.90 7.16 -6.87
N THR A 75 17.79 7.17 -7.60
CA THR A 75 16.86 8.29 -7.69
C THR A 75 15.43 7.83 -7.43
N LEU A 76 14.70 8.57 -6.61
CA LEU A 76 13.27 8.45 -6.40
C LEU A 76 12.58 9.65 -7.02
N LYS A 77 11.60 9.43 -7.91
CA LYS A 77 10.80 10.49 -8.52
C LYS A 77 9.32 10.29 -8.16
N VAL A 78 8.62 11.40 -7.96
CA VAL A 78 7.17 11.45 -7.83
C VAL A 78 6.66 12.48 -8.82
N ASP A 79 5.70 12.09 -9.67
CA ASP A 79 5.21 12.91 -10.79
C ASP A 79 6.35 13.43 -11.70
N GLY A 80 7.37 12.62 -11.94
CA GLY A 80 8.55 12.98 -12.72
C GLY A 80 9.53 13.92 -12.03
N GLN A 81 9.27 14.36 -10.81
CA GLN A 81 10.14 15.22 -10.03
C GLN A 81 10.96 14.41 -9.03
N GLU A 82 12.27 14.61 -9.00
CA GLU A 82 13.13 13.95 -8.03
C GLU A 82 12.81 14.41 -6.61
N VAL A 83 12.68 13.44 -5.71
CA VAL A 83 12.37 13.66 -4.30
C VAL A 83 13.33 12.89 -3.39
N HIS A 84 13.61 13.47 -2.23
CA HIS A 84 14.39 12.81 -1.19
C HIS A 84 13.64 12.93 0.14
N PHE A 85 12.79 11.94 0.41
CA PHE A 85 11.98 11.96 1.61
C PHE A 85 12.81 11.71 2.86
N THR A 86 12.59 12.54 3.88
CA THR A 86 13.18 12.42 5.21
C THR A 86 12.14 12.19 6.31
N SER A 87 10.86 12.23 5.95
CA SER A 87 9.75 11.96 6.86
C SER A 87 8.54 11.38 6.12
N PRO A 88 7.72 10.55 6.80
CA PRO A 88 6.48 10.03 6.22
C PRO A 88 5.46 11.11 5.82
N ARG A 89 5.51 12.26 6.49
CA ARG A 89 4.63 13.38 6.15
C ARG A 89 4.91 13.93 4.76
N GLN A 90 6.17 14.01 4.35
CA GLN A 90 6.53 14.46 3.00
C GLN A 90 5.97 13.51 1.93
N SER A 91 6.08 12.20 2.13
CA SER A 91 5.49 11.21 1.23
C SER A 91 3.96 11.34 1.16
N LEU A 92 3.31 11.52 2.32
CA LEU A 92 1.86 11.74 2.38
C LEU A 92 1.43 13.04 1.68
N ASP A 93 2.18 14.13 1.85
CA ASP A 93 1.92 15.42 1.20
C ASP A 93 2.05 15.31 -0.35
N HIS A 94 2.79 14.31 -0.86
CA HIS A 94 2.85 13.94 -2.29
C HIS A 94 1.75 12.94 -2.71
N GLY A 95 0.80 12.63 -1.83
CA GLY A 95 -0.31 11.73 -2.11
C GLY A 95 0.06 10.24 -2.04
N ILE A 96 1.14 9.87 -1.37
CA ILE A 96 1.53 8.47 -1.15
C ILE A 96 1.08 8.05 0.24
N ALA A 97 0.10 7.17 0.34
CA ALA A 97 -0.40 6.63 1.61
C ALA A 97 -0.01 5.17 1.77
N THR A 98 0.40 4.80 2.99
CA THR A 98 0.80 3.43 3.31
C THR A 98 -0.13 2.83 4.34
N VAL A 99 -0.66 1.66 4.04
CA VAL A 99 -1.40 0.80 4.96
C VAL A 99 -0.47 -0.36 5.32
N TYR A 100 0.06 -0.31 6.53
CA TYR A 100 0.99 -1.32 7.04
C TYR A 100 0.25 -2.58 7.48
N GLN A 101 0.97 -3.70 7.56
CA GLN A 101 0.48 -4.99 8.09
C GLN A 101 -0.11 -4.81 9.49
N ASP A 102 0.61 -4.14 10.39
CA ASP A 102 0.07 -3.70 11.67
C ASP A 102 -0.69 -2.39 11.46
N LEU A 103 -2.01 -2.51 11.39
CA LEU A 103 -2.87 -1.36 11.17
C LEU A 103 -2.72 -0.35 12.30
N ALA A 104 -2.45 0.90 11.94
CA ALA A 104 -2.40 2.01 12.89
C ALA A 104 -3.82 2.41 13.33
N VAL A 105 -4.52 1.48 14.01
CA VAL A 105 -5.88 1.69 14.53
C VAL A 105 -5.90 1.55 16.05
N VAL A 106 -6.70 2.38 16.70
CA VAL A 106 -6.93 2.31 18.15
C VAL A 106 -8.15 1.46 18.41
N GLY A 107 -7.97 0.21 18.84
CA GLY A 107 -9.01 -0.83 18.91
C GLY A 107 -10.26 -0.44 19.72
N LEU A 108 -10.09 0.31 20.81
CA LEU A 108 -11.21 0.76 21.68
C LEU A 108 -11.89 2.03 21.18
N MET A 109 -11.32 2.70 20.17
CA MET A 109 -11.87 3.93 19.60
C MET A 109 -12.89 3.59 18.52
N GLU A 110 -13.92 4.41 18.39
CA GLU A 110 -14.99 4.23 17.41
C GLU A 110 -14.44 4.25 15.97
N VAL A 111 -15.15 3.58 15.04
CA VAL A 111 -14.76 3.48 13.63
C VAL A 111 -14.60 4.87 13.00
N TRP A 112 -15.55 5.78 13.19
CA TRP A 112 -15.45 7.14 12.64
C TRP A 112 -14.28 7.93 13.20
N ARG A 113 -13.91 7.75 14.47
CA ARG A 113 -12.74 8.40 15.07
C ARG A 113 -11.43 7.86 14.48
N ASN A 114 -11.33 6.54 14.31
CA ASN A 114 -10.18 5.95 13.62
C ASN A 114 -10.06 6.45 12.19
N PHE A 115 -11.18 6.64 11.49
CA PHE A 115 -11.19 7.17 10.12
C PHE A 115 -10.60 8.58 10.05
N PHE A 116 -10.91 9.45 11.00
CA PHE A 116 -10.44 10.85 11.03
C PHE A 116 -9.25 11.12 11.94
N LEU A 117 -8.66 10.09 12.55
CA LEU A 117 -7.58 10.25 13.53
C LEU A 117 -6.40 11.07 12.94
N GLY A 118 -6.12 12.23 13.55
CA GLY A 118 -5.09 13.17 13.08
C GLY A 118 -5.50 14.07 11.90
N SER A 119 -6.77 13.98 11.46
CA SER A 119 -7.35 14.82 10.39
C SER A 119 -8.79 15.18 10.70
N GLU A 120 -9.06 15.50 11.98
CA GLU A 120 -10.40 15.77 12.49
C GLU A 120 -10.97 17.06 11.92
N ILE A 121 -12.26 17.03 11.53
CA ILE A 121 -13.02 18.17 11.03
C ILE A 121 -13.48 19.01 12.23
N ARG A 122 -13.24 20.32 12.16
CA ARG A 122 -13.61 21.30 13.20
C ARG A 122 -14.70 22.23 12.71
N MET A 123 -15.58 22.69 13.62
CA MET A 123 -16.69 23.62 13.36
C MET A 123 -16.24 25.07 13.17
N GLY A 124 -14.98 25.36 12.90
CA GLY A 124 -14.43 26.70 12.71
C GLY A 124 -12.94 26.71 12.44
N LYS A 125 -12.40 27.90 12.10
CA LYS A 125 -10.98 28.08 11.74
C LYS A 125 -10.05 28.27 12.95
N TYR A 126 -10.58 28.29 14.16
CA TYR A 126 -9.77 28.51 15.37
C TYR A 126 -9.18 27.19 15.88
N PRO A 127 -7.97 27.18 16.45
CA PRO A 127 -7.32 25.97 16.96
C PRO A 127 -8.12 25.24 18.05
N LEU A 128 -8.94 25.97 18.82
CA LEU A 128 -9.79 25.44 19.89
C LEU A 128 -11.25 25.22 19.44
N ALA A 129 -11.56 25.33 18.15
CA ALA A 129 -12.91 25.06 17.66
C ALA A 129 -13.31 23.60 17.96
N PRO A 130 -14.57 23.36 18.39
CA PRO A 130 -15.05 22.01 18.66
C PRO A 130 -15.04 21.16 17.39
N LEU A 131 -14.95 19.84 17.56
CA LEU A 131 -15.00 18.89 16.46
C LEU A 131 -16.40 18.80 15.86
N ASP A 132 -16.50 18.77 14.55
CA ASP A 132 -17.76 18.46 13.85
C ASP A 132 -17.98 16.95 13.79
N ILE A 133 -18.36 16.38 14.94
CA ILE A 133 -18.60 14.95 15.09
C ILE A 133 -19.71 14.46 14.14
N LYS A 134 -20.73 15.29 13.90
CA LYS A 134 -21.87 14.91 13.05
C LYS A 134 -21.44 14.78 11.59
N ALA A 135 -20.65 15.73 11.10
CA ALA A 135 -20.11 15.67 9.75
C ALA A 135 -19.16 14.48 9.60
N MET A 136 -18.21 14.29 10.54
CA MET A 136 -17.25 13.17 10.50
C MET A 136 -17.95 11.81 10.47
N LYS A 137 -18.97 11.58 11.31
CA LYS A 137 -19.76 10.33 11.30
C LYS A 137 -20.46 10.09 9.96
N LYS A 138 -21.12 11.14 9.43
CA LYS A 138 -21.81 11.07 8.14
C LYS A 138 -20.86 10.75 7.01
N ILE A 139 -19.71 11.39 6.97
CA ILE A 139 -18.68 11.19 5.93
C ILE A 139 -18.09 9.78 6.05
N ALA A 140 -17.67 9.36 7.24
CA ALA A 140 -17.10 8.03 7.43
C ALA A 140 -18.07 6.92 7.00
N ASP A 141 -19.34 6.99 7.39
CA ASP A 141 -20.37 6.02 6.98
C ASP A 141 -20.57 6.02 5.46
N ALA A 142 -20.64 7.21 4.84
CA ALA A 142 -20.81 7.34 3.41
C ALA A 142 -19.62 6.76 2.62
N GLU A 143 -18.39 7.08 3.03
CA GLU A 143 -17.18 6.60 2.34
C GLU A 143 -16.99 5.09 2.49
N LEU A 144 -17.28 4.55 3.69
CA LEU A 144 -17.24 3.10 3.90
C LEU A 144 -18.29 2.39 3.02
N ARG A 145 -19.52 2.93 2.93
CA ARG A 145 -20.58 2.38 2.06
C ARG A 145 -20.25 2.46 0.58
N LYS A 146 -19.64 3.56 0.10
CA LYS A 146 -19.16 3.67 -1.30
C LYS A 146 -18.21 2.52 -1.66
N MET A 147 -17.37 2.13 -0.71
CA MET A 147 -16.48 1.00 -0.86
C MET A 147 -17.16 -0.35 -0.56
N GLY A 148 -18.49 -0.38 -0.31
CA GLY A 148 -19.26 -1.60 0.02
C GLY A 148 -18.98 -2.18 1.41
N ILE A 149 -18.33 -1.40 2.30
CA ILE A 149 -18.09 -1.82 3.69
C ILE A 149 -19.31 -1.52 4.51
N VAL A 150 -20.01 -2.57 4.94
CA VAL A 150 -21.16 -2.43 5.83
C VAL A 150 -20.68 -2.56 7.27
N VAL A 151 -20.72 -1.44 7.99
CA VAL A 151 -20.52 -1.39 9.45
C VAL A 151 -21.89 -1.27 10.10
N LYS A 152 -22.16 -2.11 11.11
CA LYS A 152 -23.48 -2.11 11.79
C LYS A 152 -23.75 -0.78 12.49
N ASP A 153 -22.75 -0.26 13.18
CA ASP A 153 -22.77 1.03 13.86
C ASP A 153 -21.42 1.72 13.72
N ILE A 154 -21.42 2.91 13.14
CA ILE A 154 -20.21 3.71 12.97
C ILE A 154 -19.58 4.12 14.32
N ASN A 155 -20.35 4.06 15.43
CA ASN A 155 -19.89 4.36 16.78
C ASN A 155 -19.29 3.13 17.50
N GLN A 156 -19.38 1.93 16.91
CA GLN A 156 -18.78 0.76 17.55
C GLN A 156 -17.25 0.86 17.57
N PRO A 157 -16.58 0.30 18.58
CA PRO A 157 -15.12 0.21 18.60
C PRO A 157 -14.60 -0.53 17.39
N ILE A 158 -13.54 -0.01 16.72
CA ILE A 158 -13.01 -0.63 15.50
C ILE A 158 -12.47 -2.04 15.78
N GLY A 159 -12.05 -2.33 17.00
CA GLY A 159 -11.60 -3.65 17.42
C GLY A 159 -12.66 -4.74 17.30
N THR A 160 -13.96 -4.38 17.26
CA THR A 160 -15.07 -5.33 17.07
C THR A 160 -15.25 -5.76 15.61
N LEU A 161 -14.62 -5.07 14.67
CA LEU A 161 -14.61 -5.42 13.26
C LEU A 161 -13.69 -6.61 12.99
N SER A 162 -14.01 -7.39 11.95
CA SER A 162 -13.09 -8.42 11.47
C SER A 162 -11.78 -7.81 10.94
N GLY A 163 -10.71 -8.60 10.89
CA GLY A 163 -9.42 -8.14 10.35
C GLY A 163 -9.54 -7.51 8.95
N GLY A 164 -10.25 -8.18 8.05
CA GLY A 164 -10.50 -7.65 6.70
C GLY A 164 -11.30 -6.35 6.71
N GLN A 165 -12.30 -6.20 7.59
CA GLN A 165 -13.03 -4.94 7.71
C GLN A 165 -12.15 -3.80 8.22
N ARG A 166 -11.29 -4.05 9.22
CA ARG A 166 -10.33 -3.05 9.69
C ARG A 166 -9.37 -2.61 8.59
N GLN A 167 -8.87 -3.56 7.81
CA GLN A 167 -8.03 -3.30 6.64
C GLN A 167 -8.75 -2.38 5.64
N CYS A 168 -9.99 -2.70 5.34
CA CYS A 168 -10.80 -1.91 4.42
C CYS A 168 -11.07 -0.48 4.94
N VAL A 169 -11.28 -0.30 6.25
CA VAL A 169 -11.40 1.05 6.85
C VAL A 169 -10.11 1.86 6.65
N ALA A 170 -8.94 1.24 6.82
CA ALA A 170 -7.66 1.90 6.60
C ALA A 170 -7.45 2.29 5.12
N ILE A 171 -7.82 1.42 4.18
CA ILE A 171 -7.81 1.70 2.75
C ILE A 171 -8.77 2.86 2.41
N ALA A 172 -10.03 2.79 2.88
CA ALA A 172 -11.02 3.83 2.65
C ALA A 172 -10.57 5.20 3.16
N ARG A 173 -9.95 5.23 4.34
CA ARG A 173 -9.34 6.41 4.91
C ARG A 173 -8.27 6.99 4.00
N ALA A 174 -7.32 6.17 3.53
CA ALA A 174 -6.26 6.62 2.64
C ALA A 174 -6.81 7.24 1.35
N VAL A 175 -7.79 6.60 0.73
CA VAL A 175 -8.45 7.09 -0.48
C VAL A 175 -9.18 8.42 -0.22
N TYR A 176 -9.96 8.51 0.87
CA TYR A 176 -10.69 9.73 1.22
C TYR A 176 -9.78 10.94 1.44
N PHE A 177 -8.61 10.74 2.05
CA PHE A 177 -7.64 11.80 2.29
C PHE A 177 -6.73 12.09 1.09
N GLY A 178 -7.11 11.64 -0.11
CA GLY A 178 -6.49 12.05 -1.37
C GLY A 178 -5.24 11.27 -1.75
N ALA A 179 -5.12 10.03 -1.31
CA ALA A 179 -4.05 9.16 -1.82
C ALA A 179 -4.16 9.02 -3.33
N ARG A 180 -3.04 9.17 -4.02
CA ARG A 180 -2.84 8.91 -5.43
C ARG A 180 -2.09 7.59 -5.64
N VAL A 181 -1.20 7.30 -4.71
CA VAL A 181 -0.50 6.02 -4.58
C VAL A 181 -0.86 5.39 -3.24
N LEU A 182 -1.31 4.15 -3.30
CA LEU A 182 -1.68 3.35 -2.14
C LEU A 182 -0.72 2.19 -1.99
N ILE A 183 0.07 2.18 -0.92
CA ILE A 183 0.96 1.06 -0.59
C ILE A 183 0.23 0.17 0.41
N LEU A 184 0.09 -1.11 0.08
CA LEU A 184 -0.52 -2.13 0.91
C LEU A 184 0.55 -3.16 1.30
N ASP A 185 0.94 -3.15 2.58
CA ASP A 185 1.96 -4.05 3.11
C ASP A 185 1.31 -5.28 3.72
N GLU A 186 1.48 -6.43 3.08
CA GLU A 186 0.91 -7.74 3.47
C GLU A 186 -0.60 -7.66 3.84
N PRO A 187 -1.45 -7.03 3.01
CA PRO A 187 -2.80 -6.66 3.42
C PRO A 187 -3.73 -7.84 3.63
N THR A 188 -3.33 -9.02 3.20
CA THR A 188 -4.10 -10.28 3.35
C THR A 188 -3.44 -11.26 4.30
N ALA A 189 -2.31 -10.90 4.93
CA ALA A 189 -1.66 -11.75 5.93
C ALA A 189 -2.58 -11.98 7.13
N ALA A 190 -2.56 -13.19 7.67
CA ALA A 190 -3.39 -13.60 8.82
C ALA A 190 -4.92 -13.43 8.64
N LEU A 191 -5.40 -13.29 7.40
CA LEU A 191 -6.83 -13.24 7.07
C LEU A 191 -7.30 -14.58 6.48
N GLY A 192 -8.52 -14.98 6.83
CA GLY A 192 -9.18 -16.11 6.18
C GLY A 192 -9.58 -15.78 4.73
N VAL A 193 -9.83 -16.82 3.91
CA VAL A 193 -10.10 -16.71 2.47
C VAL A 193 -11.19 -15.67 2.14
N LYS A 194 -12.31 -15.68 2.88
CA LYS A 194 -13.41 -14.70 2.65
C LYS A 194 -12.96 -13.26 2.95
N GLN A 195 -12.18 -13.07 4.00
CA GLN A 195 -11.69 -11.75 4.40
C GLN A 195 -10.65 -11.22 3.42
N SER A 196 -9.72 -12.07 2.96
CA SER A 196 -8.76 -11.76 1.91
C SER A 196 -9.47 -11.35 0.62
N GLY A 197 -10.51 -12.09 0.21
CA GLY A 197 -11.31 -11.76 -0.97
C GLY A 197 -11.95 -10.36 -0.90
N VAL A 198 -12.36 -9.93 0.29
CA VAL A 198 -12.88 -8.56 0.51
C VAL A 198 -11.77 -7.54 0.29
N VAL A 199 -10.59 -7.72 0.89
CA VAL A 199 -9.44 -6.81 0.74
C VAL A 199 -9.00 -6.71 -0.72
N LEU A 200 -8.92 -7.84 -1.44
CA LEU A 200 -8.55 -7.87 -2.86
C LEU A 200 -9.55 -7.10 -3.73
N LYS A 201 -10.86 -7.19 -3.44
CA LYS A 201 -11.88 -6.37 -4.13
C LYS A 201 -11.65 -4.87 -3.93
N TYR A 202 -11.26 -4.44 -2.72
CA TYR A 202 -10.97 -3.02 -2.46
C TYR A 202 -9.67 -2.56 -3.09
N THR A 203 -8.68 -3.43 -3.18
CA THR A 203 -7.46 -3.18 -3.95
C THR A 203 -7.80 -2.90 -5.41
N ALA A 204 -8.63 -3.76 -6.02
CA ALA A 204 -9.10 -3.56 -7.40
C ALA A 204 -9.92 -2.28 -7.54
N ALA A 205 -10.84 -1.99 -6.61
CA ALA A 205 -11.64 -0.76 -6.65
C ALA A 205 -10.79 0.51 -6.54
N ALA A 206 -9.71 0.51 -5.74
CA ALA A 206 -8.77 1.62 -5.67
C ALA A 206 -8.04 1.84 -7.01
N ARG A 207 -7.57 0.76 -7.65
CA ARG A 207 -7.01 0.81 -9.00
C ARG A 207 -8.02 1.37 -10.01
N ASP A 208 -9.24 0.86 -10.01
CA ASP A 208 -10.30 1.26 -10.95
C ASP A 208 -10.73 2.73 -10.74
N ALA A 209 -10.52 3.26 -9.54
CA ALA A 209 -10.66 4.69 -9.23
C ALA A 209 -9.46 5.53 -9.70
N GLY A 210 -8.46 4.93 -10.36
CA GLY A 210 -7.30 5.61 -10.94
C GLY A 210 -6.07 5.71 -10.04
N LEU A 211 -6.08 5.10 -8.85
CA LEU A 211 -4.90 5.10 -7.97
C LEU A 211 -3.83 4.16 -8.52
N GLY A 212 -2.56 4.52 -8.31
CA GLY A 212 -1.46 3.56 -8.38
C GLY A 212 -1.43 2.74 -7.10
N VAL A 213 -1.44 1.41 -7.20
CA VAL A 213 -1.42 0.54 -6.03
C VAL A 213 -0.14 -0.29 -6.00
N VAL A 214 0.58 -0.25 -4.89
CA VAL A 214 1.70 -1.15 -4.61
C VAL A 214 1.20 -2.22 -3.65
N PHE A 215 1.01 -3.44 -4.15
CA PHE A 215 0.52 -4.57 -3.39
C PHE A 215 1.68 -5.49 -3.01
N ILE A 216 2.10 -5.44 -1.75
CA ILE A 216 3.27 -6.16 -1.26
C ILE A 216 2.81 -7.41 -0.53
N THR A 217 3.32 -8.56 -0.96
CA THR A 217 2.97 -9.82 -0.32
C THR A 217 4.00 -10.92 -0.63
N HIS A 218 4.06 -11.92 0.25
CA HIS A 218 4.75 -13.18 0.00
C HIS A 218 3.82 -14.25 -0.64
N ASN A 219 2.54 -13.92 -0.88
CA ASN A 219 1.55 -14.83 -1.46
C ASN A 219 1.33 -14.52 -2.96
N PRO A 220 1.91 -15.30 -3.89
CA PRO A 220 1.79 -15.07 -5.33
C PRO A 220 0.35 -15.20 -5.84
N HIS A 221 -0.46 -16.07 -5.21
CA HIS A 221 -1.86 -16.26 -5.61
C HIS A 221 -2.67 -14.97 -5.38
N HIS A 222 -2.52 -14.34 -4.21
CA HIS A 222 -3.23 -13.09 -3.92
C HIS A 222 -2.76 -11.95 -4.82
N ALA A 223 -1.45 -11.83 -5.05
CA ALA A 223 -0.91 -10.82 -5.97
C ALA A 223 -1.44 -11.04 -7.39
N TYR A 224 -1.45 -12.28 -7.89
CA TYR A 224 -1.88 -12.60 -9.24
C TYR A 224 -3.37 -12.31 -9.49
N LEU A 225 -4.22 -12.38 -8.45
CA LEU A 225 -5.64 -12.07 -8.58
C LEU A 225 -5.92 -10.59 -8.88
N VAL A 226 -5.09 -9.67 -8.42
CA VAL A 226 -5.32 -8.22 -8.53
C VAL A 226 -4.23 -7.48 -9.29
N GLY A 227 -3.03 -8.05 -9.43
CA GLY A 227 -1.86 -7.42 -10.02
C GLY A 227 -1.95 -7.31 -11.54
N ASP A 228 -1.49 -6.18 -12.05
CA ASP A 228 -1.33 -5.88 -13.47
C ASP A 228 0.14 -5.97 -13.89
N HIS A 229 1.05 -5.73 -12.95
CA HIS A 229 2.50 -5.77 -13.11
C HIS A 229 3.13 -6.43 -11.88
N PHE A 230 4.18 -7.24 -12.07
CA PHE A 230 4.82 -8.00 -11.00
C PHE A 230 6.31 -7.77 -10.95
N ILE A 231 6.78 -7.51 -9.75
CA ILE A 231 8.20 -7.40 -9.42
C ILE A 231 8.50 -8.41 -8.32
N ILE A 232 9.55 -9.21 -8.51
CA ILE A 232 10.05 -10.11 -7.47
C ILE A 232 11.37 -9.56 -6.95
N LEU A 233 11.44 -9.40 -5.63
CA LEU A 233 12.67 -9.09 -4.91
C LEU A 233 13.26 -10.36 -4.29
N LYS A 234 14.58 -10.51 -4.40
CA LYS A 234 15.36 -11.56 -3.73
C LYS A 234 16.67 -10.95 -3.24
N LEU A 235 16.95 -11.10 -1.94
CA LEU A 235 18.18 -10.58 -1.30
C LEU A 235 18.49 -9.11 -1.65
N GLY A 236 17.48 -8.25 -1.65
CA GLY A 236 17.61 -6.83 -1.93
C GLY A 236 17.72 -6.45 -3.40
N ARG A 237 17.63 -7.39 -4.33
CA ARG A 237 17.70 -7.15 -5.78
C ARG A 237 16.40 -7.53 -6.47
N ARG A 238 16.09 -6.86 -7.56
CA ARG A 238 14.97 -7.21 -8.44
C ARG A 238 15.40 -8.34 -9.38
N VAL A 239 14.74 -9.50 -9.27
CA VAL A 239 15.01 -10.68 -10.10
C VAL A 239 13.98 -10.87 -11.21
N LEU A 240 12.76 -10.32 -11.05
CA LEU A 240 11.72 -10.36 -12.06
C LEU A 240 11.02 -9.00 -12.17
N ASP A 241 10.65 -8.62 -13.39
CA ASP A 241 9.89 -7.42 -13.75
C ASP A 241 9.08 -7.74 -14.99
N LYS A 242 7.78 -8.07 -14.81
CA LYS A 242 6.90 -8.54 -15.91
C LYS A 242 5.47 -8.06 -15.71
N LYS A 243 4.81 -7.74 -16.83
CA LYS A 243 3.37 -7.50 -16.85
C LYS A 243 2.61 -8.82 -16.68
N ARG A 244 1.36 -8.74 -16.26
CA ARG A 244 0.48 -9.89 -16.12
C ARG A 244 0.34 -10.72 -17.40
N SER A 245 0.39 -10.07 -18.57
CA SER A 245 0.34 -10.76 -19.87
C SER A 245 1.60 -11.55 -20.24
N GLU A 246 2.70 -11.35 -19.50
CA GLU A 246 4.03 -11.89 -19.78
C GLU A 246 4.46 -12.97 -18.79
N VAL A 247 3.62 -13.27 -17.79
CA VAL A 247 3.97 -14.21 -16.72
C VAL A 247 2.75 -14.98 -16.25
N THR A 248 2.93 -16.27 -15.96
CA THR A 248 1.90 -17.14 -15.37
C THR A 248 2.02 -17.17 -13.85
N LEU A 249 0.98 -17.64 -13.17
CA LEU A 249 1.02 -17.85 -11.71
C LEU A 249 2.07 -18.89 -11.31
N GLU A 250 2.22 -19.94 -12.13
CA GLU A 250 3.20 -20.99 -11.94
C GLU A 250 4.62 -20.45 -12.01
N GLU A 251 4.90 -19.58 -13.00
CA GLU A 251 6.21 -18.92 -13.13
C GLU A 251 6.50 -18.00 -11.94
N LEU A 252 5.53 -17.17 -11.50
CA LEU A 252 5.69 -16.34 -10.31
C LEU A 252 5.98 -17.17 -9.06
N THR A 253 5.26 -18.28 -8.90
CA THR A 253 5.42 -19.16 -7.74
C THR A 253 6.77 -19.85 -7.77
N ALA A 254 7.22 -20.32 -8.94
CA ALA A 254 8.50 -20.98 -9.11
C ALA A 254 9.68 -20.02 -8.86
N GLU A 255 9.58 -18.78 -9.35
CA GLU A 255 10.62 -17.76 -9.17
C GLU A 255 10.75 -17.34 -7.69
N MET A 256 9.61 -17.20 -7.00
CA MET A 256 9.59 -16.92 -5.56
C MET A 256 10.18 -18.07 -4.74
N ALA A 257 9.83 -19.32 -5.08
CA ALA A 257 10.29 -20.49 -4.35
C ALA A 257 11.78 -20.80 -4.58
N GLY A 258 12.48 -20.05 -5.42
CA GLY A 258 13.87 -20.34 -5.75
C GLY A 258 13.99 -21.72 -6.41
N GLY A 259 13.27 -21.94 -7.50
CA GLY A 259 13.11 -23.27 -8.13
C GLY A 259 14.40 -24.07 -8.36
N GLN A 260 15.52 -23.39 -8.59
CA GLN A 260 16.83 -24.01 -8.64
C GLN A 260 17.34 -24.46 -7.27
N GLU A 261 17.19 -23.61 -6.23
CA GLU A 261 17.62 -23.93 -4.85
C GLU A 261 16.83 -25.10 -4.25
N LEU A 262 15.51 -25.19 -4.54
CA LEU A 262 14.68 -26.32 -4.13
C LEU A 262 15.04 -27.62 -4.87
N ALA A 263 15.42 -27.53 -6.13
CA ALA A 263 15.89 -28.69 -6.89
C ALA A 263 17.23 -29.20 -6.34
N GLU A 264 18.15 -28.30 -6.00
CA GLU A 264 19.44 -28.64 -5.36
C GLU A 264 19.24 -29.27 -3.97
N LEU A 265 18.43 -28.65 -3.11
CA LEU A 265 18.05 -29.19 -1.81
C LEU A 265 17.36 -30.58 -1.92
N SER A 266 16.44 -30.73 -2.88
CA SER A 266 15.79 -32.01 -3.15
C SER A 266 16.79 -33.09 -3.59
N HIS A 267 17.83 -32.70 -4.32
CA HIS A 267 18.90 -33.63 -4.73
C HIS A 267 19.82 -33.99 -3.57
N GLU A 268 20.12 -33.04 -2.67
CA GLU A 268 20.90 -33.29 -1.46
C GLU A 268 20.18 -34.18 -0.44
N LEU A 269 18.85 -33.96 -0.25
CA LEU A 269 18.04 -34.75 0.68
C LEU A 269 17.76 -36.19 0.18
N LYS A 270 18.00 -36.49 -1.09
CA LYS A 270 17.88 -37.84 -1.66
C LYS A 270 19.18 -38.65 -1.63
N ARG A 271 20.26 -38.06 -1.13
CA ARG A 271 21.53 -38.71 -0.84
C ARG A 271 21.60 -39.16 0.62
#